data_28c1d1bd2ea6126ea171750fc9183579
#
_entry.id   28c1d1bd2ea6126ea171750fc9183579
#
_cell.length_a   1.000
_cell.length_b   1.000
_cell.length_c   1.000
_cell.angle_alpha   90.00
_cell.angle_beta   90.00
_cell.angle_gamma   90.00
#
_symmetry.space_group_name_H-M   'P 1'
#
loop_
_entity.id
_entity.type
_entity.pdbx_description
1 polymer ?
#
loop_
_entity_poly.entity_id
_entity_poly.type
_entity_poly.pdbx_seq_one_letter_code
_entity_poly.pdbx_strand_id
1 'polypeptide(L)'
;NPYFIDLDELAADGLLTAGEIAAADWGDDPRYVDYGKIYKSRFAVLARAKARGWERDREEVTAFVAENARWLPDYALFMACKRHFGMRAWTEWDDEELRLRRSPAVLEKYRTLLREDVELFIYLQFLFFRQWNRLRDYLHHLGIRVIGDLPIYVAMDSADVWADPASFQLDERCVPTEVSGVP
;
A
#
# COMPACT_ATOMS: atom_id res chain seq x y z
N ASN A 1 -5.28 -2.69 -2.12
CA ASN A 1 -5.61 -2.30 -0.74
C ASN A 1 -5.36 -3.48 0.21
N PRO A 2 -4.43 -3.38 1.19
CA PRO A 2 -4.07 -4.48 2.09
C PRO A 2 -5.24 -5.06 2.92
N TYR A 3 -6.32 -4.31 3.07
CA TYR A 3 -7.52 -4.81 3.76
C TYR A 3 -8.26 -5.92 3.01
N PHE A 4 -8.01 -6.09 1.73
CA PHE A 4 -8.60 -7.16 0.91
C PHE A 4 -7.71 -8.39 0.76
N ILE A 5 -6.52 -8.42 1.36
CA ILE A 5 -5.69 -9.62 1.37
C ILE A 5 -6.40 -10.68 2.23
N ASP A 6 -6.72 -11.82 1.68
CA ASP A 6 -7.31 -12.94 2.41
C ASP A 6 -6.26 -13.60 3.31
N LEU A 7 -6.55 -13.64 4.61
CA LEU A 7 -5.62 -14.20 5.60
C LEU A 7 -5.66 -15.73 5.65
N ASP A 8 -6.80 -16.33 5.31
CA ASP A 8 -6.94 -17.79 5.27
C ASP A 8 -6.15 -18.34 4.08
N GLU A 9 -6.13 -17.66 2.92
CA GLU A 9 -5.23 -18.01 1.83
C GLU A 9 -3.75 -17.88 2.26
N LEU A 10 -3.40 -16.86 3.03
CA LEU A 10 -2.03 -16.74 3.55
C LEU A 10 -1.67 -17.87 4.52
N ALA A 11 -2.64 -18.38 5.28
CA ALA A 11 -2.44 -19.54 6.13
C ALA A 11 -2.27 -20.82 5.31
N ALA A 12 -3.08 -21.00 4.26
CA ALA A 12 -2.94 -22.12 3.32
C ALA A 12 -1.59 -22.10 2.59
N ASP A 13 -1.08 -20.91 2.26
CA ASP A 13 0.25 -20.71 1.66
C ASP A 13 1.41 -20.85 2.69
N GLY A 14 1.12 -21.13 3.98
CA GLY A 14 2.12 -21.29 5.05
C GLY A 14 2.78 -19.98 5.51
N LEU A 15 2.21 -18.82 5.15
CA LEU A 15 2.70 -17.49 5.55
C LEU A 15 2.18 -17.08 6.94
N LEU A 16 1.03 -17.63 7.34
CA LEU A 16 0.41 -17.43 8.64
C LEU A 16 -0.02 -18.77 9.24
N THR A 17 -0.37 -18.77 10.50
CA THR A 17 -1.08 -19.88 11.15
C THR A 17 -2.49 -19.43 11.50
N ALA A 18 -3.44 -20.37 11.53
CA ALA A 18 -4.81 -20.10 11.99
C ALA A 18 -4.84 -19.51 13.42
N GLY A 19 -3.91 -19.94 14.29
CA GLY A 19 -3.77 -19.40 15.64
C GLY A 19 -3.37 -17.92 15.67
N GLU A 20 -2.49 -17.49 14.77
CA GLU A 20 -2.10 -16.08 14.68
C GLU A 20 -3.23 -15.18 14.17
N ILE A 21 -4.04 -15.71 13.27
CA ILE A 21 -5.24 -15.01 12.76
C ILE A 21 -6.28 -14.91 13.88
N ALA A 22 -6.56 -16.02 14.57
CA ALA A 22 -7.55 -16.07 15.64
C ALA A 22 -7.15 -15.23 16.88
N ALA A 23 -5.86 -15.09 17.16
CA ALA A 23 -5.36 -14.30 18.29
C ALA A 23 -5.38 -12.78 18.06
N ALA A 24 -5.63 -12.32 16.84
CA ALA A 24 -5.70 -10.89 16.52
C ALA A 24 -7.06 -10.30 16.88
N ASP A 25 -7.08 -9.04 17.30
CA ASP A 25 -8.33 -8.34 17.64
C ASP A 25 -8.99 -7.79 16.35
N TRP A 26 -10.07 -8.42 15.94
CA TRP A 26 -10.85 -8.04 14.75
C TRP A 26 -12.11 -7.23 15.07
N GLY A 27 -12.40 -6.98 16.33
CA GLY A 27 -13.63 -6.37 16.83
C GLY A 27 -14.52 -7.37 17.54
N ASP A 28 -15.52 -6.83 18.25
CA ASP A 28 -16.36 -7.63 19.15
C ASP A 28 -17.67 -8.09 18.50
N ASP A 29 -18.11 -7.40 17.43
CA ASP A 29 -19.37 -7.70 16.73
C ASP A 29 -19.10 -7.98 15.24
N PRO A 30 -19.28 -9.21 14.75
CA PRO A 30 -19.03 -9.59 13.36
C PRO A 30 -19.95 -8.89 12.34
N ARG A 31 -20.98 -8.21 12.79
CA ARG A 31 -21.89 -7.44 11.92
C ARG A 31 -21.37 -6.03 11.60
N TYR A 32 -20.34 -5.57 12.32
CA TYR A 32 -19.77 -4.24 12.17
C TYR A 32 -18.25 -4.31 12.04
N VAL A 33 -17.69 -3.43 11.21
CA VAL A 33 -16.26 -3.31 11.01
C VAL A 33 -15.68 -2.27 11.98
N ASP A 34 -14.87 -2.69 12.94
CA ASP A 34 -14.07 -1.78 13.76
C ASP A 34 -12.76 -1.44 13.05
N TYR A 35 -12.77 -0.36 12.27
CA TYR A 35 -11.61 0.07 11.51
C TYR A 35 -10.39 0.38 12.39
N GLY A 36 -10.59 0.87 13.61
CA GLY A 36 -9.50 1.17 14.54
C GLY A 36 -8.75 -0.08 15.01
N LYS A 37 -9.48 -1.16 15.30
CA LYS A 37 -8.93 -2.47 15.65
C LYS A 37 -8.29 -3.14 14.45
N ILE A 38 -9.00 -3.19 13.32
CA ILE A 38 -8.50 -3.79 12.07
C ILE A 38 -7.21 -3.12 11.61
N TYR A 39 -7.14 -1.79 11.66
CA TYR A 39 -5.93 -1.07 11.26
C TYR A 39 -4.69 -1.53 12.05
N LYS A 40 -4.82 -1.68 13.35
CA LYS A 40 -3.72 -2.13 14.22
C LYS A 40 -3.38 -3.60 14.03
N SER A 41 -4.40 -4.46 14.12
CA SER A 41 -4.22 -5.91 14.11
C SER A 41 -3.78 -6.43 12.75
N ARG A 42 -4.36 -5.93 11.67
CA ARG A 42 -4.11 -6.45 10.32
C ARG A 42 -2.69 -6.23 9.86
N PHE A 43 -2.15 -5.04 10.05
CA PHE A 43 -0.76 -4.78 9.67
C PHE A 43 0.25 -5.56 10.50
N ALA A 44 -0.05 -5.84 11.77
CA ALA A 44 0.79 -6.69 12.61
C ALA A 44 0.81 -8.15 12.11
N VAL A 45 -0.36 -8.68 11.71
CA VAL A 45 -0.47 -10.04 11.13
C VAL A 45 0.23 -10.10 9.77
N LEU A 46 0.00 -9.12 8.89
CA LEU A 46 0.63 -9.04 7.57
C LEU A 46 2.16 -8.88 7.64
N ALA A 47 2.68 -8.20 8.65
CA ALA A 47 4.13 -8.10 8.88
C ALA A 47 4.74 -9.48 9.19
N ARG A 48 4.03 -10.38 9.89
CA ARG A 48 4.47 -11.77 10.10
C ARG A 48 4.49 -12.55 8.79
N ALA A 49 3.49 -12.35 7.92
CA ALA A 49 3.49 -12.96 6.60
C ALA A 49 4.71 -12.48 5.77
N LYS A 50 5.03 -11.17 5.80
CA LYS A 50 6.24 -10.62 5.15
C LYS A 50 7.51 -11.28 5.71
N ALA A 51 7.64 -11.39 7.02
CA ALA A 51 8.84 -11.97 7.64
C ALA A 51 9.11 -13.41 7.20
N ARG A 52 8.06 -14.19 6.90
CA ARG A 52 8.20 -15.57 6.40
C ARG A 52 8.36 -15.66 4.90
N GLY A 53 7.67 -14.78 4.16
CA GLY A 53 7.56 -14.89 2.72
C GLY A 53 8.58 -14.09 1.93
N TRP A 54 9.16 -13.03 2.46
CA TRP A 54 10.02 -12.12 1.72
C TRP A 54 11.18 -12.81 1.00
N GLU A 55 11.92 -13.66 1.72
CA GLU A 55 13.03 -14.39 1.12
C GLU A 55 12.54 -15.59 0.28
N ARG A 56 11.48 -16.25 0.71
CA ARG A 56 10.87 -17.39 0.02
C ARG A 56 10.37 -17.01 -1.38
N ASP A 57 9.69 -15.88 -1.46
CA ASP A 57 9.02 -15.40 -2.67
C ASP A 57 9.89 -14.37 -3.45
N ARG A 58 11.19 -14.29 -3.15
CA ARG A 58 12.12 -13.26 -3.65
C ARG A 58 12.09 -13.09 -5.17
N GLU A 59 12.10 -14.18 -5.91
CA GLU A 59 12.11 -14.16 -7.38
C GLU A 59 10.80 -13.56 -7.92
N GLU A 60 9.66 -14.02 -7.40
CA GLU A 60 8.35 -13.53 -7.80
C GLU A 60 8.16 -12.05 -7.42
N VAL A 61 8.59 -11.66 -6.21
CA VAL A 61 8.55 -10.26 -5.77
C VAL A 61 9.42 -9.38 -6.67
N THR A 62 10.62 -9.85 -7.05
CA THR A 62 11.50 -9.11 -7.96
C THR A 62 10.86 -8.91 -9.33
N ALA A 63 10.26 -9.94 -9.90
CA ALA A 63 9.52 -9.84 -11.15
C ALA A 63 8.33 -8.87 -11.01
N PHE A 64 7.55 -8.98 -9.93
CA PHE A 64 6.44 -8.08 -9.67
C PHE A 64 6.86 -6.61 -9.54
N VAL A 65 7.98 -6.33 -8.88
CA VAL A 65 8.54 -4.96 -8.79
C VAL A 65 8.93 -4.45 -10.18
N ALA A 66 9.57 -5.29 -11.01
CA ALA A 66 9.96 -4.90 -12.37
C ALA A 66 8.74 -4.61 -13.25
N GLU A 67 7.71 -5.44 -13.19
CA GLU A 67 6.45 -5.23 -13.93
C GLU A 67 5.70 -3.96 -13.50
N ASN A 68 5.85 -3.56 -12.23
CA ASN A 68 5.17 -2.43 -11.61
C ASN A 68 6.10 -1.25 -11.30
N ALA A 69 7.27 -1.18 -11.96
CA ALA A 69 8.32 -0.20 -11.69
C ALA A 69 7.85 1.26 -11.83
N ARG A 70 6.77 1.49 -12.59
CA ARG A 70 6.23 2.83 -12.84
C ARG A 70 5.57 3.46 -11.61
N TRP A 71 5.04 2.66 -10.67
CA TRP A 71 4.27 3.20 -9.54
C TRP A 71 4.68 2.61 -8.20
N LEU A 72 5.01 1.32 -8.15
CA LEU A 72 5.19 0.57 -6.90
C LEU A 72 6.33 1.10 -6.01
N PRO A 73 7.52 1.47 -6.55
CA PRO A 73 8.60 2.00 -5.72
C PRO A 73 8.24 3.31 -5.02
N ASP A 74 7.53 4.21 -5.71
CA ASP A 74 7.11 5.49 -5.15
C ASP A 74 5.96 5.30 -4.14
N TYR A 75 5.00 4.43 -4.43
CA TYR A 75 3.94 4.06 -3.50
C TYR A 75 4.52 3.46 -2.21
N ALA A 76 5.45 2.52 -2.31
CA ALA A 76 6.03 1.87 -1.15
C ALA A 76 6.83 2.85 -0.28
N LEU A 77 7.62 3.73 -0.90
CA LEU A 77 8.34 4.79 -0.20
C LEU A 77 7.37 5.77 0.46
N PHE A 78 6.33 6.22 -0.25
CA PHE A 78 5.31 7.10 0.31
C PHE A 78 4.67 6.50 1.57
N MET A 79 4.25 5.25 1.52
CA MET A 79 3.63 4.58 2.66
C MET A 79 4.59 4.35 3.82
N ALA A 80 5.86 4.05 3.54
CA ALA A 80 6.91 3.99 4.55
C ALA A 80 7.12 5.34 5.24
N CYS A 81 7.18 6.43 4.47
CA CYS A 81 7.26 7.78 4.99
C CYS A 81 6.00 8.16 5.79
N LYS A 82 4.80 7.80 5.32
CA LYS A 82 3.55 7.99 6.08
C LYS A 82 3.65 7.37 7.48
N ARG A 83 4.14 6.14 7.59
CA ARG A 83 4.36 5.49 8.89
C ARG A 83 5.40 6.23 9.74
N HIS A 84 6.52 6.58 9.14
CA HIS A 84 7.62 7.29 9.80
C HIS A 84 7.17 8.62 10.41
N PHE A 85 6.36 9.38 9.67
CA PHE A 85 5.81 10.67 10.11
C PHE A 85 4.46 10.55 10.83
N GLY A 86 4.12 9.39 11.39
CA GLY A 86 2.92 9.20 12.22
C GLY A 86 1.60 9.34 11.46
N MET A 87 1.57 8.93 10.19
CA MET A 87 0.40 9.00 9.29
C MET A 87 -0.08 10.43 8.98
N ARG A 88 0.70 11.47 9.29
CA ARG A 88 0.41 12.86 8.89
C ARG A 88 0.35 12.99 7.36
N ALA A 89 -0.40 13.97 6.87
CA ALA A 89 -0.40 14.29 5.45
C ALA A 89 1.03 14.59 4.96
N TRP A 90 1.36 14.19 3.73
CA TRP A 90 2.71 14.40 3.21
C TRP A 90 3.09 15.89 3.14
N THR A 91 2.12 16.78 2.98
CA THR A 91 2.30 18.23 3.02
C THR A 91 2.76 18.77 4.39
N GLU A 92 2.61 17.94 5.44
CA GLU A 92 2.97 18.26 6.83
C GLU A 92 4.26 17.56 7.28
N TRP A 93 4.97 16.85 6.40
CA TRP A 93 6.24 16.20 6.78
C TRP A 93 7.31 17.24 7.08
N ASP A 94 8.09 17.01 8.13
CA ASP A 94 9.07 17.96 8.63
C ASP A 94 10.29 18.13 7.71
N ASP A 95 10.62 17.13 6.87
CA ASP A 95 11.69 17.19 5.87
C ASP A 95 11.15 17.78 4.56
N GLU A 96 11.41 19.06 4.32
CA GLU A 96 10.95 19.77 3.13
C GLU A 96 11.53 19.19 1.82
N GLU A 97 12.80 18.75 1.83
CA GLU A 97 13.42 18.18 0.65
C GLU A 97 12.74 16.87 0.23
N LEU A 98 12.36 16.04 1.21
CA LEU A 98 11.58 14.84 0.97
C LEU A 98 10.16 15.18 0.50
N ARG A 99 9.50 16.10 1.22
CA ARG A 99 8.13 16.53 0.90
C ARG A 99 8.00 17.01 -0.53
N LEU A 100 8.93 17.82 -0.99
CA LEU A 100 8.94 18.39 -2.33
C LEU A 100 9.75 17.56 -3.34
N ARG A 101 10.26 16.40 -2.95
CA ARG A 101 11.08 15.49 -3.78
C ARG A 101 12.21 16.20 -4.52
N ARG A 102 12.89 17.13 -3.85
CA ARG A 102 13.85 18.05 -4.49
C ARG A 102 15.05 17.36 -5.14
N SER A 103 15.41 16.16 -4.68
CA SER A 103 16.53 15.44 -5.27
C SER A 103 16.37 13.91 -5.19
N PRO A 104 16.95 13.14 -6.14
CA PRO A 104 17.02 11.69 -6.02
C PRO A 104 17.75 11.22 -4.75
N ALA A 105 18.71 12.00 -4.25
CA ALA A 105 19.49 11.66 -3.07
C ALA A 105 18.64 11.62 -1.79
N VAL A 106 17.67 12.52 -1.63
CA VAL A 106 16.76 12.49 -0.47
C VAL A 106 15.85 11.27 -0.53
N LEU A 107 15.36 10.89 -1.70
CA LEU A 107 14.53 9.69 -1.86
C LEU A 107 15.33 8.44 -1.51
N GLU A 108 16.59 8.34 -1.95
CA GLU A 108 17.45 7.19 -1.66
C GLU A 108 17.83 7.12 -0.17
N LYS A 109 18.09 8.27 0.46
CA LYS A 109 18.26 8.36 1.92
C LYS A 109 17.08 7.73 2.66
N TYR A 110 15.83 8.06 2.28
CA TYR A 110 14.65 7.52 2.94
C TYR A 110 14.35 6.07 2.55
N ARG A 111 14.66 5.63 1.32
CA ARG A 111 14.59 4.20 0.95
C ARG A 111 15.51 3.35 1.82
N THR A 112 16.71 3.84 2.07
CA THR A 112 17.68 3.16 2.93
C THR A 112 17.25 3.17 4.39
N LEU A 113 16.85 4.34 4.90
CA LEU A 113 16.42 4.52 6.29
C LEU A 113 15.19 3.68 6.63
N LEU A 114 14.23 3.60 5.73
CA LEU A 114 12.92 2.97 5.93
C LEU A 114 12.79 1.63 5.17
N ARG A 115 13.91 1.00 4.88
CA ARG A 115 13.99 -0.20 4.03
C ARG A 115 12.96 -1.27 4.43
N GLU A 116 12.85 -1.59 5.72
CA GLU A 116 11.93 -2.62 6.22
C GLU A 116 10.46 -2.29 5.93
N ASP A 117 10.07 -1.02 6.06
CA ASP A 117 8.73 -0.57 5.75
C ASP A 117 8.49 -0.52 4.23
N VAL A 118 9.47 -0.09 3.44
CA VAL A 118 9.38 -0.12 1.97
C VAL A 118 9.18 -1.56 1.48
N GLU A 119 9.98 -2.50 1.96
CA GLU A 119 9.84 -3.92 1.65
C GLU A 119 8.48 -4.48 2.10
N LEU A 120 7.97 -4.06 3.27
CA LEU A 120 6.64 -4.45 3.74
C LEU A 120 5.56 -4.01 2.73
N PHE A 121 5.54 -2.73 2.34
CA PHE A 121 4.50 -2.25 1.43
C PHE A 121 4.62 -2.84 0.02
N ILE A 122 5.82 -3.11 -0.47
CA ILE A 122 6.02 -3.88 -1.72
C ILE A 122 5.39 -5.27 -1.58
N TYR A 123 5.71 -5.99 -0.50
CA TYR A 123 5.23 -7.34 -0.28
C TYR A 123 3.70 -7.41 -0.12
N LEU A 124 3.10 -6.42 0.56
CA LEU A 124 1.64 -6.33 0.67
C LEU A 124 0.96 -6.14 -0.70
N GLN A 125 1.55 -5.33 -1.59
CA GLN A 125 1.02 -5.21 -2.95
C GLN A 125 1.19 -6.51 -3.73
N PHE A 126 2.34 -7.16 -3.63
CA PHE A 126 2.58 -8.47 -4.24
C PHE A 126 1.53 -9.50 -3.78
N LEU A 127 1.28 -9.65 -2.48
CA LEU A 127 0.28 -10.57 -1.95
C LEU A 127 -1.13 -10.25 -2.47
N PHE A 128 -1.50 -8.96 -2.47
CA PHE A 128 -2.80 -8.53 -2.99
C PHE A 128 -2.97 -8.89 -4.47
N PHE A 129 -1.98 -8.56 -5.30
CA PHE A 129 -2.08 -8.82 -6.73
C PHE A 129 -2.03 -10.32 -7.05
N ARG A 130 -1.29 -11.12 -6.29
CA ARG A 130 -1.28 -12.58 -6.40
C ARG A 130 -2.68 -13.16 -6.19
N GLN A 131 -3.38 -12.76 -5.12
CA GLN A 131 -4.75 -13.19 -4.84
C GLN A 131 -5.75 -12.62 -5.84
N TRP A 132 -5.63 -11.34 -6.17
CA TRP A 132 -6.49 -10.70 -7.17
C TRP A 132 -6.40 -11.39 -8.54
N ASN A 133 -5.21 -11.72 -9.00
CA ASN A 133 -5.01 -12.41 -10.27
C ASN A 133 -5.64 -13.80 -10.24
N ARG A 134 -5.47 -14.58 -9.17
CA ARG A 134 -6.15 -15.88 -8.99
C ARG A 134 -7.68 -15.74 -9.08
N LEU A 135 -8.25 -14.77 -8.38
CA LEU A 135 -9.70 -14.51 -8.42
C LEU A 135 -10.16 -14.10 -9.83
N ARG A 136 -9.43 -13.19 -10.47
CA ARG A 136 -9.74 -12.73 -11.82
C ARG A 136 -9.70 -13.89 -12.83
N ASP A 137 -8.69 -14.73 -12.76
CA ASP A 137 -8.54 -15.87 -13.66
C ASP A 137 -9.65 -16.89 -13.44
N TYR A 138 -10.06 -17.13 -12.19
CA TYR A 138 -11.22 -17.96 -11.86
C TYR A 138 -12.52 -17.39 -12.46
N LEU A 139 -12.77 -16.09 -12.29
CA LEU A 139 -13.94 -15.43 -12.86
C LEU A 139 -13.96 -15.51 -14.39
N HIS A 140 -12.82 -15.28 -15.05
CA HIS A 140 -12.69 -15.40 -16.50
C HIS A 140 -12.97 -16.82 -16.98
N HIS A 141 -12.51 -17.85 -16.24
CA HIS A 141 -12.80 -19.24 -16.56
C HIS A 141 -14.31 -19.53 -16.53
N LEU A 142 -15.06 -18.87 -15.65
CA LEU A 142 -16.52 -18.94 -15.56
C LEU A 142 -17.24 -18.05 -16.59
N GLY A 143 -16.53 -17.35 -17.48
CA GLY A 143 -17.11 -16.39 -18.42
C GLY A 143 -17.60 -15.08 -17.80
N ILE A 144 -17.23 -14.80 -16.54
CA ILE A 144 -17.58 -13.58 -15.81
C ILE A 144 -16.55 -12.50 -16.12
N ARG A 145 -17.01 -11.31 -16.51
CA ARG A 145 -16.16 -10.13 -16.72
C ARG A 145 -16.29 -9.19 -15.52
N VAL A 146 -15.16 -8.68 -15.04
CA VAL A 146 -15.09 -7.67 -13.99
C VAL A 146 -15.02 -6.30 -14.65
N ILE A 147 -15.90 -5.39 -14.25
CA ILE A 147 -15.87 -3.99 -14.66
C ILE A 147 -15.23 -3.21 -13.50
N GLY A 148 -14.09 -2.57 -13.78
CA GLY A 148 -13.44 -1.66 -12.83
C GLY A 148 -13.98 -0.24 -12.95
N ASP A 149 -13.73 0.54 -11.94
CA ASP A 149 -14.01 1.98 -11.93
C ASP A 149 -12.71 2.76 -11.72
N LEU A 150 -12.60 3.91 -12.39
CA LEU A 150 -11.49 4.85 -12.20
C LEU A 150 -11.96 5.99 -11.31
N PRO A 151 -11.26 6.28 -10.22
CA PRO A 151 -11.57 7.46 -9.41
C PRO A 151 -11.49 8.73 -10.26
N ILE A 152 -12.53 9.55 -10.22
CA ILE A 152 -12.55 10.84 -10.94
C ILE A 152 -11.59 11.82 -10.25
N TYR A 153 -11.48 11.75 -8.93
CA TYR A 153 -10.63 12.61 -8.13
C TYR A 153 -9.59 11.78 -7.37
N VAL A 154 -8.39 12.34 -7.27
CA VAL A 154 -7.29 11.80 -6.49
C VAL A 154 -7.16 12.59 -5.20
N ALA A 155 -7.02 11.89 -4.07
CA ALA A 155 -6.82 12.55 -2.79
C ALA A 155 -5.48 13.32 -2.78
N MET A 156 -5.47 14.53 -2.26
CA MET A 156 -4.24 15.32 -2.12
C MET A 156 -3.17 14.56 -1.31
N ASP A 157 -3.58 13.90 -0.24
CA ASP A 157 -2.70 13.04 0.57
C ASP A 157 -2.64 11.62 -0.03
N SER A 158 -1.99 11.51 -1.19
CA SER A 158 -1.80 10.25 -1.92
C SER A 158 -0.40 10.13 -2.48
N ALA A 159 -0.01 8.89 -2.80
CA ALA A 159 1.25 8.59 -3.47
C ALA A 159 1.30 9.22 -4.88
N ASP A 160 0.17 9.27 -5.57
CA ASP A 160 0.08 9.81 -6.93
C ASP A 160 0.45 11.29 -6.96
N VAL A 161 -0.18 12.10 -6.08
CA VAL A 161 0.10 13.54 -6.00
C VAL A 161 1.52 13.81 -5.51
N TRP A 162 2.00 13.06 -4.51
CA TRP A 162 3.36 13.22 -4.01
C TRP A 162 4.43 12.81 -5.02
N ALA A 163 4.18 11.75 -5.80
CA ALA A 163 5.14 11.22 -6.76
C ALA A 163 5.25 12.08 -8.03
N ASP A 164 4.14 12.63 -8.49
CA ASP A 164 4.07 13.44 -9.72
C ASP A 164 3.18 14.69 -9.52
N PRO A 165 3.62 15.65 -8.69
CA PRO A 165 2.84 16.86 -8.45
C PRO A 165 2.63 17.71 -9.70
N ALA A 166 3.45 17.55 -10.74
CA ALA A 166 3.33 18.30 -11.99
C ALA A 166 2.07 17.93 -12.80
N SER A 167 1.52 16.74 -12.58
CA SER A 167 0.25 16.32 -13.21
C SER A 167 -0.99 16.92 -12.54
N PHE A 168 -0.82 17.70 -11.48
CA PHE A 168 -1.91 18.29 -10.70
C PHE A 168 -1.80 19.82 -10.67
N GLN A 169 -2.93 20.51 -10.44
CA GLN A 169 -2.99 21.97 -10.34
C GLN A 169 -2.53 22.43 -8.95
N LEU A 170 -1.23 22.46 -8.75
CA LEU A 170 -0.56 22.85 -7.51
C LEU A 170 0.36 24.04 -7.74
N ASP A 171 0.53 24.85 -6.70
CA ASP A 171 1.57 25.89 -6.68
C ASP A 171 2.96 25.32 -6.34
N GLU A 172 3.99 26.20 -6.29
CA GLU A 172 5.36 25.81 -5.99
C GLU A 172 5.55 25.22 -4.58
N ARG A 173 4.57 25.38 -3.69
CA ARG A 173 4.53 24.82 -2.35
C ARG A 173 3.68 23.56 -2.26
N CYS A 174 3.24 23.06 -3.42
CA CYS A 174 2.32 21.94 -3.54
C CYS A 174 0.97 22.18 -2.85
N VAL A 175 0.48 23.42 -2.86
CA VAL A 175 -0.87 23.77 -2.43
C VAL A 175 -1.78 23.79 -3.66
N PRO A 176 -2.97 23.16 -3.62
CA PRO A 176 -3.92 23.20 -4.73
C PRO A 176 -4.29 24.66 -5.11
N THR A 177 -4.13 25.00 -6.38
CA THR A 177 -4.54 26.30 -6.93
C THR A 177 -6.02 26.32 -7.28
N GLU A 178 -6.58 25.15 -7.55
CA GLU A 178 -8.00 24.93 -7.78
C GLU A 178 -8.42 23.65 -7.09
N VAL A 179 -9.65 23.59 -6.62
CA VAL A 179 -10.25 22.41 -6.02
C VAL A 179 -11.50 22.02 -6.79
N SER A 180 -11.60 20.73 -7.09
CA SER A 180 -12.81 20.19 -7.68
C SER A 180 -13.93 20.15 -6.64
N GLY A 181 -15.12 20.53 -7.04
CA GLY A 181 -16.30 20.51 -6.18
C GLY A 181 -17.57 20.49 -7.01
N VAL A 182 -18.66 20.11 -6.35
CA VAL A 182 -20.00 20.35 -6.89
C VAL A 182 -20.41 21.72 -6.38
N PRO A 183 -20.92 22.62 -7.26
CA PRO A 183 -21.40 23.93 -6.85
C PRO A 183 -22.61 23.83 -5.92
#